data_ac1f1d5aa7d1b4eb307d2e9ee9e6eae7
#
_entry.id   ac1f1d5aa7d1b4eb307d2e9ee9e6eae7
#
_cell.length_a   1.000
_cell.length_b   1.000
_cell.length_c   1.000
_cell.angle_alpha   90.00
_cell.angle_beta   90.00
_cell.angle_gamma   90.00
#
_symmetry.space_group_name_H-M   'P 1'
#
loop_
_entity.id
_entity.type
_entity.pdbx_description
1 polymer ?
#
loop_
_entity_poly.entity_id
_entity_poly.type
_entity_poly.pdbx_seq_one_letter_code
_entity_poly.pdbx_strand_id
1 'polypeptide(L)'
;IAQATTIENLIKTMSLEDDKVVISEVLVEADYDCVNKTLIDITLPANTIIGCIIRKSADMIVPTGTTEIRAGDKLLILSSPENQERAVNVITKK
;
A
#
# COMPACT_ATOMS: atom_id res chain seq x y z
N ILE A 1 12.06 12.56 14.48
CA ILE A 1 12.21 12.30 14.02
C ILE A 1 12.22 11.57 13.40
N ALA A 2 12.18 11.40 13.42
CA ALA A 2 12.31 10.73 12.85
C ALA A 2 12.02 10.27 12.09
N GLN A 3 11.95 10.26 11.72
CA GLN A 3 11.84 9.85 11.03
C GLN A 3 11.63 9.50 10.18
N ALA A 4 11.54 9.38 10.32
CA ALA A 4 11.55 8.92 9.58
C ALA A 4 11.37 8.83 8.60
N THR A 5 11.17 8.98 8.69
CA THR A 5 11.44 8.93 7.72
C THR A 5 11.49 8.59 6.46
N THR A 6 11.25 8.44 6.18
CA THR A 6 11.78 7.74 5.09
C THR A 6 10.77 7.16 4.11
N ILE A 7 9.51 7.16 4.42
CA ILE A 7 8.48 6.68 3.52
C ILE A 7 7.81 7.90 2.91
N GLU A 8 8.29 8.28 1.72
CA GLU A 8 7.93 9.56 1.12
C GLU A 8 6.48 9.67 0.71
N ASN A 9 5.88 8.57 0.28
CA ASN A 9 4.52 8.61 -0.26
C ASN A 9 3.50 7.97 0.63
N LEU A 10 3.83 7.79 1.90
CA LEU A 10 2.87 7.39 2.90
C LEU A 10 2.03 8.60 3.26
N ILE A 11 0.78 8.62 2.80
CA ILE A 11 -0.09 9.77 2.99
C ILE A 11 -0.70 9.77 4.36
N LYS A 12 -1.10 8.62 4.85
CA LYS A 12 -1.83 8.48 6.11
C LYS A 12 -1.54 7.17 6.77
N THR A 13 -1.56 7.18 8.09
CA THR A 13 -1.50 5.96 8.89
C THR A 13 -2.54 6.05 9.98
N MET A 14 -3.26 4.98 10.21
CA MET A 14 -4.27 4.89 11.25
C MET A 14 -4.18 3.54 11.92
N SER A 15 -4.24 3.52 13.25
CA SER A 15 -4.24 2.28 14.03
C SER A 15 -5.63 2.00 14.56
N LEU A 16 -6.02 0.72 14.52
CA LEU A 16 -7.32 0.27 15.00
C LEU A 16 -7.12 -0.84 16.02
N GLU A 17 -8.11 -1.04 16.88
CA GLU A 17 -8.16 -2.16 17.82
C GLU A 17 -6.88 -2.29 18.64
N ASP A 18 -6.56 -1.22 19.38
CA ASP A 18 -5.38 -1.19 20.26
C ASP A 18 -4.09 -1.51 19.50
N ASP A 19 -3.98 -0.95 18.29
CA ASP A 19 -2.79 -1.09 17.44
C ASP A 19 -2.60 -2.50 16.89
N LYS A 20 -3.67 -3.28 16.79
CA LYS A 20 -3.58 -4.61 16.15
C LYS A 20 -3.61 -4.53 14.64
N VAL A 21 -4.22 -3.50 14.10
CA VAL A 21 -4.36 -3.29 12.66
C VAL A 21 -3.92 -1.88 12.32
N VAL A 22 -3.06 -1.76 11.33
CA VAL A 22 -2.61 -0.46 10.83
C VAL A 22 -3.09 -0.32 9.39
N ILE A 23 -3.71 0.82 9.10
CA ILE A 23 -4.12 1.18 7.74
C ILE A 23 -3.16 2.23 7.23
N SER A 24 -2.54 1.95 6.09
CA SER A 24 -1.60 2.87 5.44
C SER A 24 -2.15 3.26 4.08
N GLU A 25 -2.19 4.56 3.80
CA GLU A 25 -2.59 5.06 2.48
C GLU A 25 -1.32 5.49 1.75
N VAL A 26 -1.04 4.85 0.62
CA VAL A 26 0.21 5.06 -0.11
C VAL A 26 -0.08 5.48 -1.54
N LEU A 27 0.57 6.56 -1.98
CA LEU A 27 0.47 7.01 -3.37
C LEU A 27 1.50 6.28 -4.22
N VAL A 28 1.06 5.71 -5.33
CA VAL A 28 1.93 4.97 -6.25
C VAL A 28 2.54 5.94 -7.26
N GLU A 29 3.85 6.04 -7.24
CA GLU A 29 4.60 6.85 -8.20
C GLU A 29 4.92 6.04 -9.45
N ALA A 30 5.14 6.76 -10.56
CA ALA A 30 5.34 6.10 -11.85
C ALA A 30 6.61 5.24 -11.91
N ASP A 31 7.60 5.53 -11.09
CA ASP A 31 8.87 4.80 -11.09
C ASP A 31 8.92 3.63 -10.11
N TYR A 32 7.81 3.31 -9.46
CA TYR A 32 7.75 2.18 -8.55
C TYR A 32 7.70 0.87 -9.32
N ASP A 33 8.37 -0.15 -8.80
CA ASP A 33 8.39 -1.49 -9.42
C ASP A 33 7.01 -2.09 -9.55
N CYS A 34 6.09 -1.75 -8.64
CA CYS A 34 4.76 -2.36 -8.63
C CYS A 34 3.85 -1.85 -9.75
N VAL A 35 4.23 -0.78 -10.44
CA VAL A 35 3.41 -0.22 -11.52
C VAL A 35 3.27 -1.24 -12.64
N ASN A 36 2.03 -1.45 -13.09
CA ASN A 36 1.65 -2.40 -14.14
C ASN A 36 1.81 -3.87 -13.73
N LYS A 37 2.02 -4.14 -12.45
CA LYS A 37 1.99 -5.52 -11.93
C LYS A 37 0.63 -5.80 -11.31
N THR A 38 0.24 -7.07 -11.33
CA THR A 38 -0.98 -7.49 -10.64
C THR A 38 -0.66 -7.78 -9.17
N LEU A 39 -1.70 -7.83 -8.34
CA LEU A 39 -1.50 -8.11 -6.92
C LEU A 39 -0.92 -9.50 -6.68
N ILE A 40 -1.23 -10.46 -7.54
CA ILE A 40 -0.64 -11.79 -7.46
C ILE A 40 0.88 -11.75 -7.63
N ASP A 41 1.37 -10.82 -8.43
CA ASP A 41 2.79 -10.71 -8.74
C ASP A 41 3.58 -9.99 -7.66
N ILE A 42 2.91 -9.46 -6.65
CA ILE A 42 3.56 -8.72 -5.57
C ILE A 42 3.56 -9.59 -4.31
N THR A 43 4.73 -9.78 -3.73
CA THR A 43 4.85 -10.54 -2.49
C THR A 43 4.74 -9.60 -1.31
N LEU A 44 3.60 -9.64 -0.64
CA LEU A 44 3.37 -8.85 0.56
C LEU A 44 3.79 -9.65 1.80
N PRO A 45 4.20 -8.97 2.87
CA PRO A 45 4.50 -9.68 4.11
C PRO A 45 3.25 -10.33 4.70
N ALA A 46 3.46 -11.20 5.67
CA ALA A 46 2.34 -11.87 6.36
C ALA A 46 1.42 -10.83 6.99
N ASN A 47 0.18 -11.19 7.17
CA ASN A 47 -0.83 -10.35 7.81
C ASN A 47 -0.98 -8.99 7.14
N THR A 48 -0.93 -8.99 5.82
CA THR A 48 -1.00 -7.76 5.03
C THR A 48 -1.91 -7.98 3.84
N ILE A 49 -2.83 -7.04 3.62
CA ILE A 49 -3.67 -7.04 2.43
C ILE A 49 -3.78 -5.63 1.88
N ILE A 50 -4.08 -5.53 0.60
CA ILE A 50 -4.49 -4.27 0.00
C ILE A 50 -6.01 -4.26 0.00
N GLY A 51 -6.59 -3.40 0.81
CA GLY A 51 -8.03 -3.37 1.01
C GLY A 51 -8.80 -2.70 -0.10
N CYS A 52 -8.24 -1.66 -0.69
CA CYS A 52 -8.84 -1.02 -1.86
C CYS A 52 -7.81 -0.18 -2.59
N ILE A 53 -8.17 0.19 -3.82
CA ILE A 53 -7.37 1.08 -4.67
C ILE A 53 -8.25 2.26 -5.04
N ILE A 54 -7.75 3.47 -4.82
CA ILE A 54 -8.44 4.68 -5.20
C ILE A 54 -7.75 5.23 -6.45
N ARG A 55 -8.47 5.20 -7.56
CA ARG A 55 -7.93 5.62 -8.86
C ARG A 55 -8.66 6.86 -9.33
N LYS A 56 -7.92 7.83 -9.86
CA LYS A 56 -8.51 9.12 -10.24
C LYS A 56 -9.62 9.01 -11.26
N SER A 57 -9.49 8.09 -12.19
CA SER A 57 -10.43 7.95 -13.29
C SER A 57 -11.62 7.06 -12.95
N ALA A 58 -11.68 6.54 -11.73
CA ALA A 58 -12.71 5.58 -11.35
C ALA A 58 -13.06 5.77 -9.89
N ASP A 59 -14.15 5.16 -9.49
CA ASP A 59 -14.49 5.05 -8.06
C ASP A 59 -13.53 4.07 -7.40
N MET A 60 -13.77 3.82 -6.13
CA MET A 60 -12.98 2.85 -5.39
C MET A 60 -12.99 1.49 -6.10
N ILE A 61 -11.81 0.90 -6.23
CA ILE A 61 -11.65 -0.42 -6.83
C ILE A 61 -11.46 -1.42 -5.72
N VAL A 62 -12.27 -2.49 -5.72
CA VAL A 62 -12.05 -3.63 -4.83
C VAL A 62 -11.09 -4.56 -5.55
N PRO A 63 -9.84 -4.68 -5.07
CA PRO A 63 -8.83 -5.40 -5.83
C PRO A 63 -9.01 -6.91 -5.74
N THR A 64 -8.64 -7.58 -6.83
CA THR A 64 -8.50 -9.03 -6.88
C THR A 64 -7.05 -9.35 -7.22
N GLY A 65 -6.72 -10.64 -7.26
CA GLY A 65 -5.36 -11.02 -7.61
C GLY A 65 -4.91 -10.55 -8.99
N THR A 66 -5.86 -10.36 -9.92
CA THR A 66 -5.54 -9.94 -11.28
C THR A 66 -5.62 -8.43 -11.50
N THR A 67 -5.95 -7.66 -10.48
CA THR A 67 -6.02 -6.21 -10.60
C THR A 67 -4.61 -5.64 -10.74
N GLU A 68 -4.40 -4.82 -11.76
CA GLU A 68 -3.10 -4.16 -11.97
C GLU A 68 -3.01 -2.86 -11.17
N ILE A 69 -1.83 -2.60 -10.63
CA ILE A 69 -1.52 -1.34 -9.98
C ILE A 69 -1.05 -0.36 -11.05
N ARG A 70 -1.54 0.88 -10.96
CA ARG A 70 -1.20 1.92 -11.94
C ARG A 70 -0.60 3.12 -11.24
N ALA A 71 0.24 3.84 -11.96
CA ALA A 71 0.81 5.10 -11.46
C ALA A 71 -0.33 6.07 -11.11
N GLY A 72 -0.19 6.72 -9.97
CA GLY A 72 -1.20 7.65 -9.48
C GLY A 72 -2.27 7.02 -8.60
N ASP A 73 -2.30 5.70 -8.51
CA ASP A 73 -3.23 5.02 -7.60
C ASP A 73 -2.87 5.32 -6.16
N LYS A 74 -3.88 5.34 -5.30
CA LYS A 74 -3.68 5.33 -3.85
C LYS A 74 -4.09 3.96 -3.35
N LEU A 75 -3.17 3.30 -2.66
CA LEU A 75 -3.43 1.97 -2.14
C LEU A 75 -3.73 2.05 -0.65
N LEU A 76 -4.80 1.40 -0.22
CA LEU A 76 -5.12 1.30 1.18
C LEU A 76 -4.65 -0.07 1.67
N ILE A 77 -3.58 -0.06 2.46
CA ILE A 77 -2.92 -1.28 2.90
C ILE A 77 -3.27 -1.53 4.36
N LEU A 78 -3.78 -2.72 4.66
CA LEU A 78 -4.06 -3.14 6.03
C LEU A 78 -3.02 -4.16 6.43
N SER A 79 -2.39 -3.93 7.58
CA SER A 79 -1.33 -4.82 8.04
C SER A 79 -1.25 -4.83 9.55
N SER A 80 -0.52 -5.83 10.08
CA SER A 80 -0.13 -5.79 11.48
C SER A 80 0.94 -4.71 11.66
N PRO A 81 1.07 -4.13 12.86
CA PRO A 81 2.07 -3.08 13.08
C PRO A 81 3.50 -3.53 12.75
N GLU A 82 3.83 -4.78 13.05
CA GLU A 82 5.17 -5.30 12.79
C GLU A 82 5.50 -5.31 11.31
N ASN A 83 4.50 -5.45 10.45
CA ASN A 83 4.71 -5.61 9.02
C ASN A 83 4.38 -4.36 8.22
N GLN A 84 3.96 -3.27 8.88
CA GLN A 84 3.58 -2.05 8.17
C GLN A 84 4.72 -1.51 7.31
N GLU A 85 5.88 -1.36 7.88
CA GLU A 85 7.01 -0.79 7.15
C GLU A 85 7.39 -1.65 5.97
N ARG A 86 7.44 -2.97 6.17
CA ARG A 86 7.74 -3.89 5.08
C ARG A 86 6.71 -3.80 3.96
N ALA A 87 5.44 -3.71 4.33
CA ALA A 87 4.36 -3.64 3.35
C ALA A 87 4.49 -2.38 2.50
N VAL A 88 4.71 -1.25 3.16
CA VAL A 88 4.89 0.02 2.44
C VAL A 88 6.13 -0.02 1.58
N ASN A 89 7.21 -0.62 2.07
CA ASN A 89 8.45 -0.72 1.30
C ASN A 89 8.30 -1.58 0.05
N VAL A 90 7.51 -2.65 0.12
CA VAL A 90 7.24 -3.48 -1.06
C VAL A 90 6.58 -2.65 -2.16
N ILE A 91 5.65 -1.79 -1.79
CA ILE A 91 4.94 -0.96 -2.76
C ILE A 91 5.80 0.18 -3.28
N THR A 92 6.57 0.82 -2.41
CA THR A 92 7.35 2.01 -2.78
C THR A 92 8.71 1.67 -3.37
N LYS A 93 9.02 0.40 -3.51
CA LYS A 93 10.29 -0.04 -4.10
C LYS A 93 10.41 0.43 -5.54
N LYS A 94 11.58 0.92 -5.87
CA LYS A 94 11.88 1.42 -7.22
C LYS A 94 12.70 0.47 -8.06
#